data_a9143304ee76c870f1467539586ff697
#
_entry.id   a9143304ee76c870f1467539586ff697
#
_cell.length_a   1.000
_cell.length_b   1.000
_cell.length_c   1.000
_cell.angle_alpha   90.00
_cell.angle_beta   90.00
_cell.angle_gamma   90.00
#
_symmetry.space_group_name_H-M   'P 1'
#
loop_
_entity.id
_entity.type
_entity.pdbx_description
1 polymer ?
#
loop_
_entity_poly.entity_id
_entity_poly.type
_entity_poly.pdbx_seq_one_letter_code
_entity_poly.pdbx_strand_id
1 'polypeptide(L)'
;MILRWFHLVTGAAWIGASFYFVWLNNHVRPVDSGDATPGLSGEVFAIHGGAFYRVSKFGGAPEKLPSVLHWFKWEAYLTWVTGFLLLGLTYWMDARSMMVDPAVRDLSPAAAVGVGAGSLVVGYLAYDLLCRGLSRQPLLLAALGTALFTGASYALFGLLGARAATIHLGAMIGTIMVANVLFVIIPGQRAMVDAMVAGREPPLERGQAGALRSFHNNYFTLPALFVMVSNHYPVIWGHRLAWLLVVGICVLGGLIRHGFNLAGVGRPRPFLPSVAGALGLVLLAVATRATPRHTASEAVNLTAVQQVIASRCQSCHSQTPTQPGFVAAPKGLALDDRATIEANRAKIGAQVSNGAMPLGNITAMTDDERQLLVKWASGG
;
A
#
# COMPACT_ATOMS: atom_id res chain seq x y z
N MET A 1 -15.05 -11.08 6.71
CA MET A 1 -15.59 -9.72 6.92
C MET A 1 -15.06 -9.07 8.20
N ILE A 2 -15.19 -9.69 9.38
CA ILE A 2 -14.77 -9.14 10.69
C ILE A 2 -13.29 -8.72 10.70
N LEU A 3 -12.37 -9.58 10.22
CA LEU A 3 -10.94 -9.26 10.19
C LEU A 3 -10.61 -8.04 9.30
N ARG A 4 -11.31 -7.86 8.15
CA ARG A 4 -11.14 -6.68 7.29
C ARG A 4 -11.61 -5.41 8.00
N TRP A 5 -12.75 -5.50 8.68
CA TRP A 5 -13.26 -4.37 9.46
C TRP A 5 -12.30 -3.99 10.59
N PHE A 6 -11.79 -4.98 11.33
CA PHE A 6 -10.84 -4.73 12.41
C PHE A 6 -9.52 -4.14 11.88
N HIS A 7 -9.01 -4.65 10.76
CA HIS A 7 -7.83 -4.08 10.09
C HIS A 7 -8.03 -2.61 9.69
N LEU A 8 -9.21 -2.28 9.15
CA LEU A 8 -9.55 -0.90 8.79
C LEU A 8 -9.56 0.02 10.01
N VAL A 9 -10.19 -0.42 11.12
CA VAL A 9 -10.30 0.36 12.37
C VAL A 9 -8.91 0.62 12.96
N THR A 10 -8.08 -0.43 13.10
CA THR A 10 -6.73 -0.28 13.65
C THR A 10 -5.81 0.54 12.75
N GLY A 11 -5.93 0.38 11.42
CA GLY A 11 -5.20 1.17 10.44
C GLY A 11 -5.59 2.65 10.47
N ALA A 12 -6.89 2.95 10.57
CA ALA A 12 -7.37 4.32 10.70
C ALA A 12 -6.87 4.97 12.01
N ALA A 13 -6.87 4.24 13.12
CA ALA A 13 -6.35 4.71 14.39
C ALA A 13 -4.84 5.01 14.31
N TRP A 14 -4.05 4.11 13.71
CA TRP A 14 -2.61 4.32 13.56
C TRP A 14 -2.27 5.51 12.66
N ILE A 15 -2.92 5.62 11.51
CA ILE A 15 -2.69 6.74 10.58
C ILE A 15 -3.14 8.05 11.21
N GLY A 16 -4.29 8.07 11.90
CA GLY A 16 -4.80 9.23 12.62
C GLY A 16 -3.82 9.71 13.69
N ALA A 17 -3.30 8.79 14.52
CA ALA A 17 -2.28 9.11 15.52
C ALA A 17 -0.99 9.66 14.85
N SER A 18 -0.53 9.06 13.73
CA SER A 18 0.63 9.54 13.00
C SER A 18 0.44 10.97 12.49
N PHE A 19 -0.71 11.29 11.91
CA PHE A 19 -1.01 12.64 11.42
C PHE A 19 -1.12 13.65 12.56
N TYR A 20 -1.76 13.27 13.68
CA TYR A 20 -1.88 14.10 14.86
C TYR A 20 -0.51 14.47 15.44
N PHE A 21 0.40 13.50 15.62
CA PHE A 21 1.73 13.77 16.17
C PHE A 21 2.61 14.60 15.23
N VAL A 22 2.47 14.43 13.92
CA VAL A 22 3.16 15.31 12.95
C VAL A 22 2.60 16.72 13.02
N TRP A 23 1.27 16.87 13.06
CA TRP A 23 0.64 18.17 13.26
C TRP A 23 1.12 18.82 14.56
N LEU A 24 1.09 18.09 15.66
CA LEU A 24 1.52 18.55 16.97
C LEU A 24 2.99 19.04 16.93
N ASN A 25 3.90 18.24 16.40
CA ASN A 25 5.31 18.60 16.27
C ASN A 25 5.53 19.88 15.46
N ASN A 26 4.73 20.11 14.43
CA ASN A 26 4.84 21.27 13.54
C ASN A 26 4.23 22.54 14.14
N HIS A 27 3.35 22.43 15.15
CA HIS A 27 2.61 23.56 15.73
C HIS A 27 3.05 23.93 17.15
N VAL A 28 3.97 23.16 17.76
CA VAL A 28 4.61 23.57 19.01
C VAL A 28 5.35 24.88 18.80
N ARG A 29 5.11 25.86 19.67
CA ARG A 29 5.76 27.18 19.67
C ARG A 29 6.57 27.34 20.96
N PRO A 30 7.71 28.04 20.91
CA PRO A 30 8.45 28.39 22.12
C PRO A 30 7.55 29.11 23.13
N VAL A 31 7.74 28.85 24.41
CA VAL A 31 7.04 29.51 25.51
C VAL A 31 7.78 30.80 25.83
N ASP A 32 7.04 31.89 26.11
CA ASP A 32 7.60 33.16 26.55
C ASP A 32 8.40 32.95 27.87
N SER A 33 9.52 33.68 28.00
CA SER A 33 10.56 33.46 29.01
C SER A 33 10.10 33.62 30.48
N GLY A 34 8.84 33.98 30.75
CA GLY A 34 8.29 34.10 32.09
C GLY A 34 7.76 32.81 32.71
N ASP A 35 7.48 31.77 31.88
CA ASP A 35 6.84 30.50 32.30
C ASP A 35 7.73 29.28 32.00
N ALA A 36 9.04 29.47 31.96
CA ALA A 36 9.98 28.44 31.49
C ALA A 36 10.14 27.27 32.48
N THR A 37 9.36 26.22 32.28
CA THR A 37 9.66 24.92 32.89
C THR A 37 10.97 24.38 32.33
N PRO A 38 11.92 23.92 33.16
CA PRO A 38 13.20 23.39 32.68
C PRO A 38 13.02 22.26 31.64
N GLY A 39 13.72 22.34 30.52
CA GLY A 39 13.66 21.36 29.42
C GLY A 39 12.46 21.48 28.50
N LEU A 40 11.53 22.42 28.72
CA LEU A 40 10.39 22.66 27.86
C LEU A 40 10.83 23.28 26.51
N SER A 41 10.58 22.58 25.40
CA SER A 41 10.89 23.06 24.05
C SER A 41 9.79 23.97 23.48
N GLY A 42 8.57 23.85 24.01
CA GLY A 42 7.44 24.66 23.58
C GLY A 42 6.11 23.96 23.85
N GLU A 43 5.05 24.67 23.49
CA GLU A 43 3.68 24.26 23.75
C GLU A 43 2.77 24.50 22.54
N VAL A 44 1.65 23.82 22.54
CA VAL A 44 0.56 24.08 21.61
C VAL A 44 -0.76 24.01 22.38
N PHE A 45 -1.63 24.95 22.07
CA PHE A 45 -3.01 24.93 22.51
C PHE A 45 -3.90 24.42 21.39
N ALA A 46 -4.77 23.47 21.71
CA ALA A 46 -5.77 22.94 20.80
C ALA A 46 -7.16 23.04 21.44
N ILE A 47 -8.18 23.17 20.62
CA ILE A 47 -9.58 23.09 21.06
C ILE A 47 -10.23 21.88 20.41
N HIS A 48 -10.88 21.04 21.20
CA HIS A 48 -11.64 19.89 20.71
C HIS A 48 -12.75 19.52 21.70
N GLY A 49 -13.94 19.18 21.18
CA GLY A 49 -15.07 18.75 22.01
C GLY A 49 -15.51 19.77 23.08
N GLY A 50 -15.32 21.08 22.84
CA GLY A 50 -15.66 22.14 23.78
C GLY A 50 -14.64 22.38 24.90
N ALA A 51 -13.47 21.72 24.86
CA ALA A 51 -12.41 21.88 25.86
C ALA A 51 -11.10 22.39 25.21
N PHE A 52 -10.31 23.11 26.02
CA PHE A 52 -8.98 23.55 25.65
C PHE A 52 -7.95 22.54 26.16
N TYR A 53 -7.01 22.19 25.29
CA TYR A 53 -5.92 21.28 25.57
C TYR A 53 -4.60 22.03 25.45
N ARG A 54 -3.77 21.96 26.48
CA ARG A 54 -2.39 22.44 26.47
C ARG A 54 -1.46 21.23 26.41
N VAL A 55 -0.68 21.13 25.35
CA VAL A 55 0.30 20.05 25.17
C VAL A 55 1.70 20.64 25.20
N SER A 56 2.47 20.22 26.18
CA SER A 56 3.85 20.64 26.42
C SER A 56 4.81 19.61 25.83
N LYS A 57 5.80 20.06 25.05
CA LYS A 57 6.84 19.23 24.44
C LYS A 57 8.18 19.54 25.10
N PHE A 58 8.84 18.51 25.61
CA PHE A 58 10.18 18.62 26.18
C PHE A 58 11.23 18.27 25.13
N GLY A 59 12.31 19.04 25.04
CA GLY A 59 13.42 18.84 24.08
C GLY A 59 14.40 17.73 24.50
N GLY A 60 14.25 17.26 25.72
CA GLY A 60 14.96 16.15 26.30
C GLY A 60 14.03 15.44 27.28
N ALA A 61 14.56 15.08 28.43
CA ALA A 61 13.81 14.52 29.53
C ALA A 61 13.08 15.63 30.32
N PRO A 62 11.78 15.48 30.66
CA PRO A 62 11.21 16.31 31.70
C PRO A 62 11.88 16.02 33.06
N GLU A 63 11.94 17.00 33.92
CA GLU A 63 12.60 16.85 35.24
C GLU A 63 11.98 15.71 36.08
N LYS A 64 10.68 15.49 35.92
CA LYS A 64 9.95 14.37 36.52
C LYS A 64 9.09 13.66 35.47
N LEU A 65 9.26 12.34 35.37
CA LEU A 65 8.36 11.50 34.57
C LEU A 65 7.06 11.24 35.33
N PRO A 66 5.89 11.33 34.66
CA PRO A 66 4.64 10.87 35.26
C PRO A 66 4.68 9.34 35.44
N SER A 67 3.95 8.85 36.43
CA SER A 67 3.86 7.42 36.74
C SER A 67 3.20 6.61 35.61
N VAL A 68 2.35 7.24 34.80
CA VAL A 68 1.65 6.62 33.68
C VAL A 68 2.10 7.29 32.38
N LEU A 69 2.71 6.49 31.51
CA LEU A 69 3.09 6.87 30.15
C LEU A 69 2.26 6.07 29.15
N HIS A 70 1.62 6.74 28.21
CA HIS A 70 0.94 6.07 27.10
C HIS A 70 1.91 5.79 25.96
N TRP A 71 1.91 4.54 25.48
CA TRP A 71 2.78 4.07 24.40
C TRP A 71 1.95 3.81 23.15
N PHE A 72 2.09 4.66 22.14
CA PHE A 72 1.42 4.52 20.83
C PHE A 72 2.08 3.42 20.01
N LYS A 73 1.73 2.18 20.28
CA LYS A 73 2.31 0.98 19.63
C LYS A 73 1.27 -0.07 19.22
N TRP A 74 0.18 -0.18 19.98
CA TRP A 74 -0.82 -1.23 19.75
C TRP A 74 -1.57 -1.01 18.44
N GLU A 75 -1.82 0.22 18.05
CA GLU A 75 -2.43 0.59 16.79
C GLU A 75 -1.59 0.07 15.61
N ALA A 76 -0.27 0.24 15.69
CA ALA A 76 0.65 -0.27 14.67
C ALA A 76 0.72 -1.80 14.65
N TYR A 77 0.86 -2.42 15.83
CA TYR A 77 0.98 -3.88 15.94
C TYR A 77 -0.29 -4.59 15.49
N LEU A 78 -1.46 -4.14 15.93
CA LEU A 78 -2.74 -4.74 15.54
C LEU A 78 -3.03 -4.52 14.06
N THR A 79 -2.66 -3.38 13.50
CA THR A 79 -2.77 -3.15 12.06
C THR A 79 -1.93 -4.16 11.28
N TRP A 80 -0.69 -4.39 11.68
CA TRP A 80 0.17 -5.34 10.98
C TRP A 80 -0.31 -6.78 11.17
N VAL A 81 -0.64 -7.19 12.38
CA VAL A 81 -1.13 -8.56 12.67
C VAL A 81 -2.38 -8.87 11.84
N THR A 82 -3.35 -7.96 11.86
CA THR A 82 -4.58 -8.16 11.08
C THR A 82 -4.34 -8.12 9.58
N GLY A 83 -3.44 -7.25 9.10
CA GLY A 83 -3.03 -7.20 7.70
C GLY A 83 -2.29 -8.46 7.25
N PHE A 84 -1.39 -8.98 8.08
CA PHE A 84 -0.68 -10.22 7.82
C PHE A 84 -1.63 -11.43 7.76
N LEU A 85 -2.57 -11.52 8.70
CA LEU A 85 -3.61 -12.54 8.67
C LEU A 85 -4.50 -12.43 7.42
N LEU A 86 -4.87 -11.20 7.02
CA LEU A 86 -5.62 -10.99 5.78
C LEU A 86 -4.83 -11.42 4.55
N LEU A 87 -3.53 -11.13 4.50
CA LEU A 87 -2.67 -11.55 3.41
C LEU A 87 -2.61 -13.08 3.34
N GLY A 88 -2.41 -13.74 4.47
CA GLY A 88 -2.42 -15.20 4.58
C GLY A 88 -3.74 -15.81 4.11
N LEU A 89 -4.85 -15.37 4.69
CA LEU A 89 -6.19 -15.91 4.39
C LEU A 89 -6.67 -15.60 2.96
N THR A 90 -6.27 -14.47 2.39
CA THR A 90 -6.80 -14.04 1.08
C THR A 90 -5.90 -14.49 -0.08
N TYR A 91 -4.58 -14.55 0.12
CA TYR A 91 -3.61 -14.79 -0.95
C TYR A 91 -2.85 -16.09 -0.77
N TRP A 92 -2.32 -16.38 0.43
CA TRP A 92 -1.42 -17.51 0.61
C TRP A 92 -2.13 -18.86 0.73
N MET A 93 -3.34 -18.89 1.32
CA MET A 93 -4.13 -20.14 1.41
C MET A 93 -4.64 -20.63 0.06
N ASP A 94 -4.87 -19.72 -0.88
CA ASP A 94 -5.23 -20.05 -2.27
C ASP A 94 -4.24 -19.39 -3.24
N ALA A 95 -2.95 -19.69 -3.04
CA ALA A 95 -1.87 -19.05 -3.80
C ALA A 95 -1.93 -19.37 -5.29
N ARG A 96 -2.45 -20.54 -5.69
CA ARG A 96 -2.59 -20.90 -7.11
C ARG A 96 -3.50 -19.92 -7.84
N SER A 97 -4.66 -19.57 -7.25
CA SER A 97 -5.64 -18.67 -7.87
C SER A 97 -5.35 -17.19 -7.63
N MET A 98 -4.71 -16.88 -6.50
CA MET A 98 -4.60 -15.48 -6.04
C MET A 98 -3.24 -14.86 -6.30
N MET A 99 -2.19 -15.68 -6.47
CA MET A 99 -0.82 -15.18 -6.60
C MET A 99 -0.14 -15.56 -7.91
N VAL A 100 -0.45 -16.74 -8.47
CA VAL A 100 0.21 -17.24 -9.67
C VAL A 100 -0.54 -16.76 -10.90
N ASP A 101 0.18 -16.19 -11.85
CA ASP A 101 -0.27 -15.95 -13.21
C ASP A 101 0.64 -16.74 -14.17
N PRO A 102 0.15 -17.83 -14.79
CA PRO A 102 0.97 -18.65 -15.68
C PRO A 102 1.52 -17.90 -16.91
N ALA A 103 0.87 -16.83 -17.34
CA ALA A 103 1.35 -15.98 -18.44
C ALA A 103 2.56 -15.12 -18.02
N VAL A 104 2.68 -14.80 -16.72
CA VAL A 104 3.85 -14.10 -16.15
C VAL A 104 4.93 -15.11 -15.80
N ARG A 105 4.59 -16.05 -14.91
CA ARG A 105 5.46 -17.15 -14.51
C ARG A 105 4.65 -18.26 -13.82
N ASP A 106 4.76 -19.47 -14.30
CA ASP A 106 4.10 -20.62 -13.69
C ASP A 106 4.90 -21.13 -12.48
N LEU A 107 4.70 -20.45 -11.34
CA LEU A 107 5.30 -20.82 -10.07
C LEU A 107 4.45 -21.88 -9.35
N SER A 108 5.10 -22.72 -8.57
CA SER A 108 4.36 -23.53 -7.59
C SER A 108 3.73 -22.61 -6.53
N PRO A 109 2.58 -22.97 -5.93
CA PRO A 109 1.97 -22.18 -4.86
C PRO A 109 2.92 -21.85 -3.71
N ALA A 110 3.74 -22.82 -3.30
CA ALA A 110 4.73 -22.63 -2.24
C ALA A 110 5.82 -21.62 -2.64
N ALA A 111 6.30 -21.65 -3.90
CA ALA A 111 7.27 -20.68 -4.40
C ALA A 111 6.66 -19.27 -4.46
N ALA A 112 5.42 -19.13 -4.91
CA ALA A 112 4.73 -17.84 -4.93
C ALA A 112 4.58 -17.25 -3.52
N VAL A 113 4.19 -18.05 -2.53
CA VAL A 113 4.14 -17.65 -1.12
C VAL A 113 5.52 -17.26 -0.60
N GLY A 114 6.55 -18.08 -0.94
CA GLY A 114 7.95 -17.78 -0.58
C GLY A 114 8.44 -16.45 -1.13
N VAL A 115 8.14 -16.13 -2.40
CA VAL A 115 8.44 -14.83 -3.01
C VAL A 115 7.69 -13.70 -2.27
N GLY A 116 6.40 -13.86 -2.01
CA GLY A 116 5.59 -12.89 -1.30
C GLY A 116 6.11 -12.63 0.11
N ALA A 117 6.25 -13.66 0.93
CA ALA A 117 6.75 -13.55 2.30
C ALA A 117 8.21 -13.05 2.34
N GLY A 118 9.05 -13.55 1.45
CA GLY A 118 10.44 -13.11 1.30
C GLY A 118 10.55 -11.62 0.98
N SER A 119 9.67 -11.08 0.14
CA SER A 119 9.66 -9.65 -0.20
C SER A 119 9.45 -8.75 1.02
N LEU A 120 8.63 -9.16 1.99
CA LEU A 120 8.39 -8.42 3.23
C LEU A 120 9.67 -8.34 4.09
N VAL A 121 10.35 -9.47 4.24
CA VAL A 121 11.57 -9.57 5.04
C VAL A 121 12.72 -8.83 4.37
N VAL A 122 12.99 -9.12 3.09
CA VAL A 122 14.07 -8.50 2.31
C VAL A 122 13.86 -6.99 2.20
N GLY A 123 12.62 -6.55 1.95
CA GLY A 123 12.26 -5.13 1.88
C GLY A 123 12.58 -4.39 3.17
N TYR A 124 12.23 -4.97 4.33
CA TYR A 124 12.57 -4.38 5.63
C TYR A 124 14.08 -4.34 5.86
N LEU A 125 14.79 -5.46 5.64
CA LEU A 125 16.24 -5.52 5.88
C LEU A 125 17.01 -4.55 5.00
N ALA A 126 16.65 -4.46 3.70
CA ALA A 126 17.26 -3.52 2.77
C ALA A 126 17.01 -2.05 3.20
N TYR A 127 15.76 -1.73 3.57
CA TYR A 127 15.44 -0.40 4.08
C TYR A 127 16.17 -0.08 5.39
N ASP A 128 16.24 -1.02 6.34
CA ASP A 128 16.93 -0.82 7.62
C ASP A 128 18.42 -0.57 7.43
N LEU A 129 19.05 -1.34 6.53
CA LEU A 129 20.47 -1.17 6.17
C LEU A 129 20.73 0.21 5.56
N LEU A 130 19.88 0.65 4.61
CA LEU A 130 19.97 1.99 4.04
C LEU A 130 19.87 3.08 5.11
N CYS A 131 18.90 2.96 6.02
CA CYS A 131 18.74 3.94 7.07
C CYS A 131 19.92 4.01 8.04
N ARG A 132 20.56 2.87 8.34
CA ARG A 132 21.78 2.84 9.19
C ARG A 132 22.96 3.50 8.51
N GLY A 133 23.14 3.26 7.20
CA GLY A 133 24.26 3.80 6.44
C GLY A 133 24.09 5.27 6.02
N LEU A 134 22.85 5.70 5.74
CA LEU A 134 22.56 6.98 5.06
C LEU A 134 21.69 7.93 5.88
N SER A 135 21.56 7.73 7.20
CA SER A 135 20.72 8.58 8.07
C SER A 135 21.02 10.09 7.95
N ARG A 136 22.27 10.45 7.65
CA ARG A 136 22.73 11.84 7.49
C ARG A 136 22.58 12.39 6.06
N GLN A 137 22.15 11.56 5.10
CA GLN A 137 22.04 11.90 3.67
C GLN A 137 20.61 11.69 3.17
N PRO A 138 19.64 12.52 3.57
CA PRO A 138 18.22 12.25 3.36
C PRO A 138 17.82 12.16 1.89
N LEU A 139 18.44 12.95 1.01
CA LEU A 139 18.15 12.90 -0.44
C LEU A 139 18.67 11.60 -1.07
N LEU A 140 19.88 11.18 -0.71
CA LEU A 140 20.46 9.92 -1.20
C LEU A 140 19.66 8.72 -0.67
N LEU A 141 19.25 8.75 0.61
CA LEU A 141 18.38 7.74 1.20
C LEU A 141 17.04 7.64 0.48
N ALA A 142 16.40 8.78 0.19
CA ALA A 142 15.16 8.81 -0.57
C ALA A 142 15.32 8.29 -2.00
N ALA A 143 16.39 8.68 -2.69
CA ALA A 143 16.68 8.24 -4.06
C ALA A 143 16.92 6.72 -4.13
N LEU A 144 17.80 6.20 -3.27
CA LEU A 144 18.11 4.76 -3.23
C LEU A 144 16.94 3.94 -2.72
N GLY A 145 16.18 4.44 -1.74
CA GLY A 145 14.94 3.80 -1.28
C GLY A 145 13.91 3.69 -2.39
N THR A 146 13.72 4.76 -3.17
CA THR A 146 12.83 4.75 -4.34
C THR A 146 13.33 3.79 -5.43
N ALA A 147 14.65 3.76 -5.68
CA ALA A 147 15.25 2.83 -6.65
C ALA A 147 15.04 1.36 -6.24
N LEU A 148 15.26 1.03 -4.95
CA LEU A 148 15.00 -0.31 -4.42
C LEU A 148 13.52 -0.69 -4.49
N PHE A 149 12.63 0.23 -4.15
CA PHE A 149 11.18 0.01 -4.26
C PHE A 149 10.77 -0.22 -5.72
N THR A 150 11.37 0.52 -6.66
CA THR A 150 11.16 0.34 -8.10
C THR A 150 11.64 -1.05 -8.55
N GLY A 151 12.84 -1.46 -8.13
CA GLY A 151 13.37 -2.79 -8.42
C GLY A 151 12.50 -3.92 -7.84
N ALA A 152 12.02 -3.75 -6.60
CA ALA A 152 11.11 -4.69 -5.95
C ALA A 152 9.76 -4.76 -6.70
N SER A 153 9.23 -3.62 -7.14
CA SER A 153 8.01 -3.56 -7.95
C SER A 153 8.19 -4.33 -9.25
N TYR A 154 9.24 -4.02 -10.01
CA TYR A 154 9.54 -4.71 -11.25
C TYR A 154 9.69 -6.23 -11.06
N ALA A 155 10.43 -6.65 -10.03
CA ALA A 155 10.66 -8.06 -9.72
C ALA A 155 9.36 -8.78 -9.34
N LEU A 156 8.53 -8.20 -8.46
CA LEU A 156 7.28 -8.83 -8.04
C LEU A 156 6.27 -8.94 -9.17
N PHE A 157 6.17 -7.93 -10.04
CA PHE A 157 5.32 -8.00 -11.24
C PHE A 157 5.85 -8.99 -12.30
N GLY A 158 7.14 -9.32 -12.30
CA GLY A 158 7.74 -10.35 -13.14
C GLY A 158 7.67 -11.77 -12.56
N LEU A 159 7.21 -11.93 -11.32
CA LEU A 159 7.14 -13.21 -10.62
C LEU A 159 5.73 -13.63 -10.23
N LEU A 160 4.87 -12.67 -9.87
CA LEU A 160 3.52 -12.91 -9.36
C LEU A 160 2.48 -12.28 -10.29
N GLY A 161 1.25 -12.73 -10.20
CA GLY A 161 0.12 -12.05 -10.81
C GLY A 161 0.03 -10.60 -10.33
N ALA A 162 -0.30 -9.68 -11.21
CA ALA A 162 -0.20 -8.23 -10.98
C ALA A 162 -0.94 -7.75 -9.72
N ARG A 163 -2.10 -8.32 -9.42
CA ARG A 163 -2.86 -8.03 -8.19
C ARG A 163 -2.10 -8.45 -6.95
N ALA A 164 -1.48 -9.65 -6.96
CA ALA A 164 -0.68 -10.16 -5.86
C ALA A 164 0.60 -9.33 -5.70
N ALA A 165 1.29 -9.00 -6.79
CA ALA A 165 2.47 -8.12 -6.76
C ALA A 165 2.14 -6.78 -6.08
N THR A 166 1.03 -6.15 -6.48
CA THR A 166 0.59 -4.87 -5.91
C THR A 166 0.36 -4.96 -4.41
N ILE A 167 -0.40 -5.95 -3.93
CA ILE A 167 -0.71 -6.06 -2.50
C ILE A 167 0.53 -6.39 -1.66
N HIS A 168 1.46 -7.20 -2.18
CA HIS A 168 2.71 -7.51 -1.47
C HIS A 168 3.63 -6.29 -1.38
N LEU A 169 3.65 -5.38 -2.37
CA LEU A 169 4.34 -4.09 -2.24
C LEU A 169 3.75 -3.26 -1.09
N GLY A 170 2.43 -3.23 -0.95
CA GLY A 170 1.79 -2.54 0.17
C GLY A 170 2.07 -3.22 1.51
N ALA A 171 2.04 -4.54 1.57
CA ALA A 171 2.38 -5.32 2.75
C ALA A 171 3.86 -5.11 3.14
N MET A 172 4.76 -4.98 2.17
CA MET A 172 6.17 -4.63 2.40
C MET A 172 6.31 -3.25 3.03
N ILE A 173 5.62 -2.22 2.51
CA ILE A 173 5.60 -0.88 3.11
C ILE A 173 5.06 -0.95 4.55
N GLY A 174 3.92 -1.61 4.77
CA GLY A 174 3.32 -1.79 6.09
C GLY A 174 4.24 -2.54 7.07
N THR A 175 4.98 -3.54 6.59
CA THR A 175 5.96 -4.29 7.38
C THR A 175 7.14 -3.38 7.76
N ILE A 176 7.67 -2.58 6.85
CA ILE A 176 8.69 -1.58 7.15
C ILE A 176 8.20 -0.62 8.22
N MET A 177 6.98 -0.11 8.09
CA MET A 177 6.40 0.84 9.04
C MET A 177 6.26 0.26 10.44
N VAL A 178 5.72 -0.96 10.58
CA VAL A 178 5.57 -1.58 11.90
C VAL A 178 6.90 -2.03 12.48
N ALA A 179 7.82 -2.53 11.67
CA ALA A 179 9.15 -2.92 12.09
C ALA A 179 9.95 -1.71 12.64
N ASN A 180 9.78 -0.53 12.04
CA ASN A 180 10.29 0.71 12.60
C ASN A 180 9.75 0.97 14.03
N VAL A 181 8.46 0.75 14.26
CA VAL A 181 7.87 0.90 15.60
C VAL A 181 8.43 -0.15 16.56
N LEU A 182 8.46 -1.42 16.14
CA LEU A 182 8.81 -2.55 16.99
C LEU A 182 10.30 -2.59 17.35
N PHE A 183 11.19 -2.36 16.36
CA PHE A 183 12.64 -2.59 16.53
C PHE A 183 13.44 -1.31 16.78
N VAL A 184 12.90 -0.13 16.48
CA VAL A 184 13.66 1.12 16.59
C VAL A 184 12.96 2.13 17.50
N ILE A 185 11.70 2.48 17.22
CA ILE A 185 11.03 3.58 17.93
C ILE A 185 10.77 3.18 19.39
N ILE A 186 10.05 2.11 19.64
CA ILE A 186 9.68 1.70 21.01
C ILE A 186 10.92 1.31 21.85
N PRO A 187 11.91 0.52 21.33
CA PRO A 187 13.13 0.26 22.09
C PRO A 187 13.94 1.52 22.38
N GLY A 188 13.99 2.47 21.43
CA GLY A 188 14.67 3.76 21.65
C GLY A 188 14.00 4.57 22.76
N GLN A 189 12.67 4.69 22.72
CA GLN A 189 11.89 5.39 23.74
C GLN A 189 12.03 4.72 25.12
N ARG A 190 11.98 3.38 25.20
CA ARG A 190 12.21 2.66 26.44
C ARG A 190 13.59 2.95 27.04
N ALA A 191 14.64 2.89 26.21
CA ALA A 191 15.99 3.17 26.68
C ALA A 191 16.14 4.60 27.24
N MET A 192 15.41 5.58 26.67
CA MET A 192 15.37 6.94 27.21
C MET A 192 14.67 6.99 28.56
N VAL A 193 13.47 6.37 28.68
CA VAL A 193 12.71 6.33 29.93
C VAL A 193 13.46 5.58 31.03
N ASP A 194 14.05 4.43 30.72
CA ASP A 194 14.82 3.62 31.69
C ASP A 194 16.06 4.38 32.21
N ALA A 195 16.73 5.14 31.36
CA ALA A 195 17.85 5.98 31.77
C ALA A 195 17.40 7.08 32.74
N MET A 196 16.28 7.74 32.44
CA MET A 196 15.71 8.79 33.28
C MET A 196 15.28 8.26 34.65
N VAL A 197 14.56 7.12 34.67
CA VAL A 197 14.15 6.46 35.93
C VAL A 197 15.35 6.09 36.78
N ALA A 198 16.45 5.71 36.14
CA ALA A 198 17.72 5.39 36.81
C ALA A 198 18.57 6.63 37.16
N GLY A 199 18.08 7.85 36.94
CA GLY A 199 18.85 9.09 37.18
C GLY A 199 20.07 9.25 36.24
N ARG A 200 20.07 8.57 35.08
CA ARG A 200 21.15 8.62 34.10
C ARG A 200 20.75 9.51 32.90
N GLU A 201 21.72 10.04 32.22
CA GLU A 201 21.50 10.81 31.00
C GLU A 201 20.84 9.94 29.90
N PRO A 202 19.75 10.40 29.27
CA PRO A 202 19.05 9.66 28.22
C PRO A 202 19.91 9.51 26.96
N PRO A 203 19.93 8.33 26.31
CA PRO A 203 20.66 8.09 25.06
C PRO A 203 19.97 8.79 23.88
N LEU A 204 20.27 10.07 23.66
CA LEU A 204 19.63 10.93 22.66
C LEU A 204 19.71 10.36 21.23
N GLU A 205 20.80 9.66 20.88
CA GLU A 205 20.96 9.04 19.55
C GLU A 205 19.85 8.01 19.26
N ARG A 206 19.40 7.25 20.27
CA ARG A 206 18.29 6.30 20.12
C ARG A 206 16.97 7.03 19.91
N GLY A 207 16.77 8.15 20.58
CA GLY A 207 15.62 9.03 20.36
C GLY A 207 15.60 9.60 18.95
N GLN A 208 16.75 10.08 18.47
CA GLN A 208 16.90 10.62 17.11
C GLN A 208 16.67 9.56 16.03
N ALA A 209 17.20 8.35 16.22
CA ALA A 209 16.92 7.23 15.33
C ALA A 209 15.41 6.91 15.27
N GLY A 210 14.75 6.88 16.42
CA GLY A 210 13.28 6.70 16.50
C GLY A 210 12.52 7.81 15.77
N ALA A 211 12.92 9.08 15.96
CA ALA A 211 12.32 10.23 15.29
C ALA A 211 12.46 10.16 13.76
N LEU A 212 13.64 9.77 13.25
CA LEU A 212 13.88 9.57 11.82
C LEU A 212 12.93 8.49 11.25
N ARG A 213 12.81 7.34 11.92
CA ARG A 213 11.93 6.26 11.49
C ARG A 213 10.45 6.66 11.53
N SER A 214 10.04 7.40 12.55
CA SER A 214 8.68 7.96 12.64
C SER A 214 8.41 8.94 11.51
N PHE A 215 9.38 9.76 11.14
CA PHE A 215 9.29 10.67 10.00
C PHE A 215 9.14 9.92 8.67
N HIS A 216 9.88 8.82 8.46
CA HIS A 216 9.71 7.97 7.29
C HIS A 216 8.33 7.31 7.26
N ASN A 217 7.85 6.80 8.40
CA ASN A 217 6.49 6.22 8.48
C ASN A 217 5.42 7.22 8.05
N ASN A 218 5.58 8.50 8.37
CA ASN A 218 4.67 9.55 7.91
C ASN A 218 4.63 9.69 6.38
N TYR A 219 5.77 9.54 5.68
CA TYR A 219 5.80 9.55 4.22
C TYR A 219 5.19 8.29 3.60
N PHE A 220 5.28 7.16 4.28
CA PHE A 220 4.73 5.88 3.82
C PHE A 220 3.21 5.78 4.00
N THR A 221 2.57 6.68 4.75
CA THR A 221 1.12 6.60 5.02
C THR A 221 0.27 6.65 3.75
N LEU A 222 0.48 7.64 2.88
CA LEU A 222 -0.30 7.77 1.64
C LEU A 222 -0.01 6.64 0.64
N PRO A 223 1.24 6.23 0.39
CA PRO A 223 1.55 5.03 -0.37
C PRO A 223 0.86 3.77 0.14
N ALA A 224 0.92 3.51 1.46
CA ALA A 224 0.28 2.34 2.05
C ALA A 224 -1.24 2.36 1.87
N LEU A 225 -1.89 3.50 2.14
CA LEU A 225 -3.34 3.67 1.92
C LEU A 225 -3.73 3.43 0.47
N PHE A 226 -2.96 4.00 -0.47
CA PHE A 226 -3.21 3.79 -1.90
C PHE A 226 -3.19 2.31 -2.26
N VAL A 227 -2.13 1.57 -1.87
CA VAL A 227 -2.02 0.16 -2.22
C VAL A 227 -3.15 -0.67 -1.58
N MET A 228 -3.55 -0.36 -0.33
CA MET A 228 -4.69 -1.03 0.32
C MET A 228 -5.99 -0.86 -0.46
N VAL A 229 -6.25 0.34 -1.00
CA VAL A 229 -7.45 0.64 -1.78
C VAL A 229 -7.34 0.10 -3.21
N SER A 230 -6.14 0.02 -3.78
CA SER A 230 -5.87 -0.35 -5.19
C SER A 230 -6.43 -1.72 -5.59
N ASN A 231 -6.59 -2.64 -4.63
CA ASN A 231 -7.18 -3.96 -4.87
C ASN A 231 -8.60 -3.90 -5.48
N HIS A 232 -9.30 -2.78 -5.30
CA HIS A 232 -10.64 -2.53 -5.84
C HIS A 232 -10.62 -1.86 -7.21
N TYR A 233 -9.44 -1.49 -7.73
CA TYR A 233 -9.27 -0.73 -8.98
C TYR A 233 -8.38 -1.46 -9.99
N PRO A 234 -8.93 -2.44 -10.73
CA PRO A 234 -8.18 -3.22 -11.72
C PRO A 234 -7.48 -2.39 -12.79
N VAL A 235 -7.96 -1.18 -13.08
CA VAL A 235 -7.37 -0.27 -14.06
C VAL A 235 -5.88 0.03 -13.79
N ILE A 236 -5.44 -0.07 -12.55
CA ILE A 236 -4.05 0.19 -12.16
C ILE A 236 -3.20 -1.06 -12.31
N TRP A 237 -3.56 -2.14 -11.59
CA TRP A 237 -2.74 -3.36 -11.59
C TRP A 237 -2.94 -4.22 -12.85
N GLY A 238 -4.03 -4.06 -13.60
CA GLY A 238 -4.25 -4.68 -14.91
C GLY A 238 -3.59 -3.94 -16.08
N HIS A 239 -2.92 -2.81 -15.86
CA HIS A 239 -2.25 -2.06 -16.91
C HIS A 239 -0.86 -2.67 -17.20
N ARG A 240 -0.42 -2.67 -18.49
CA ARG A 240 0.90 -3.19 -18.89
C ARG A 240 2.10 -2.56 -18.16
N LEU A 241 1.96 -1.31 -17.72
CA LEU A 241 2.95 -0.57 -16.92
C LEU A 241 2.55 -0.51 -15.45
N ALA A 242 1.80 -1.49 -14.94
CA ALA A 242 1.30 -1.49 -13.56
C ALA A 242 2.41 -1.32 -12.53
N TRP A 243 3.54 -2.00 -12.71
CA TRP A 243 4.71 -1.88 -11.83
C TRP A 243 5.21 -0.43 -11.71
N LEU A 244 5.20 0.33 -12.82
CA LEU A 244 5.63 1.73 -12.86
C LEU A 244 4.53 2.66 -12.32
N LEU A 245 3.26 2.38 -12.63
CA LEU A 245 2.12 3.16 -12.10
C LEU A 245 2.07 3.09 -10.59
N VAL A 246 2.26 1.92 -9.99
CA VAL A 246 2.29 1.76 -8.53
C VAL A 246 3.42 2.58 -7.92
N VAL A 247 4.62 2.53 -8.50
CA VAL A 247 5.76 3.36 -8.04
C VAL A 247 5.44 4.85 -8.18
N GLY A 248 4.94 5.26 -9.34
CA GLY A 248 4.60 6.67 -9.59
C GLY A 248 3.57 7.23 -8.61
N ILE A 249 2.54 6.44 -8.28
CA ILE A 249 1.52 6.86 -7.32
C ILE A 249 2.07 6.87 -5.88
N CYS A 250 2.96 5.94 -5.53
CA CYS A 250 3.65 5.97 -4.24
C CYS A 250 4.54 7.22 -4.11
N VAL A 251 5.27 7.58 -5.16
CA VAL A 251 6.06 8.81 -5.22
C VAL A 251 5.16 10.04 -5.13
N LEU A 252 4.03 10.06 -5.84
CA LEU A 252 3.03 11.13 -5.73
C LEU A 252 2.52 11.29 -4.30
N GLY A 253 2.19 10.19 -3.63
CA GLY A 253 1.80 10.20 -2.22
C GLY A 253 2.88 10.80 -1.31
N GLY A 254 4.14 10.44 -1.53
CA GLY A 254 5.30 11.00 -0.84
C GLY A 254 5.46 12.51 -1.07
N LEU A 255 5.31 12.98 -2.32
CA LEU A 255 5.37 14.41 -2.67
C LEU A 255 4.23 15.22 -2.02
N ILE A 256 3.01 14.70 -2.07
CA ILE A 256 1.86 15.32 -1.40
C ILE A 256 2.16 15.47 0.10
N ARG A 257 2.64 14.39 0.74
CA ARG A 257 2.97 14.42 2.17
C ARG A 257 4.10 15.39 2.48
N HIS A 258 5.10 15.48 1.61
CA HIS A 258 6.19 16.45 1.74
C HIS A 258 5.67 17.90 1.71
N GLY A 259 4.75 18.21 0.80
CA GLY A 259 4.10 19.52 0.75
C GLY A 259 3.39 19.86 2.06
N PHE A 260 2.61 18.94 2.61
CA PHE A 260 1.95 19.13 3.92
C PHE A 260 2.95 19.31 5.06
N ASN A 261 4.03 18.55 5.10
CA ASN A 261 5.05 18.67 6.13
C ASN A 261 5.74 20.03 6.07
N LEU A 262 6.10 20.53 4.89
CA LEU A 262 6.71 21.85 4.72
C LEU A 262 5.75 22.99 5.09
N ALA A 263 4.49 22.88 4.69
CA ALA A 263 3.47 23.87 5.06
C ALA A 263 3.28 23.92 6.59
N GLY A 264 3.25 22.77 7.25
CA GLY A 264 3.11 22.65 8.70
C GLY A 264 4.23 23.34 9.49
N VAL A 265 5.47 23.33 8.98
CA VAL A 265 6.61 24.04 9.60
C VAL A 265 6.76 25.48 9.12
N GLY A 266 5.76 26.05 8.46
CA GLY A 266 5.78 27.45 7.99
C GLY A 266 6.74 27.70 6.81
N ARG A 267 7.12 26.67 6.06
CA ARG A 267 7.99 26.74 4.87
C ARG A 267 7.29 26.22 3.61
N PRO A 268 6.11 26.73 3.26
CA PRO A 268 5.39 26.23 2.12
C PRO A 268 6.20 26.43 0.83
N ARG A 269 6.16 25.43 -0.04
CA ARG A 269 6.76 25.49 -1.38
C ARG A 269 5.62 25.50 -2.41
N PRO A 270 5.22 26.64 -2.95
CA PRO A 270 4.02 26.77 -3.78
C PRO A 270 4.08 25.94 -5.07
N PHE A 271 5.26 25.59 -5.56
CA PHE A 271 5.41 24.73 -6.75
C PHE A 271 5.11 23.24 -6.48
N LEU A 272 5.21 22.75 -5.23
CA LEU A 272 5.00 21.33 -4.92
C LEU A 272 3.59 20.82 -5.25
N PRO A 273 2.50 21.53 -4.91
CA PRO A 273 1.15 21.13 -5.34
C PRO A 273 1.03 21.06 -6.87
N SER A 274 1.65 21.99 -7.59
CA SER A 274 1.64 21.98 -9.05
C SER A 274 2.40 20.79 -9.63
N VAL A 275 3.59 20.46 -9.10
CA VAL A 275 4.36 19.27 -9.49
C VAL A 275 3.60 18.00 -9.18
N ALA A 276 3.01 17.88 -7.97
CA ALA A 276 2.20 16.74 -7.61
C ALA A 276 0.96 16.61 -8.50
N GLY A 277 0.28 17.72 -8.79
CA GLY A 277 -0.86 17.76 -9.71
C GLY A 277 -0.49 17.32 -11.12
N ALA A 278 0.62 17.84 -11.67
CA ALA A 278 1.13 17.45 -12.99
C ALA A 278 1.47 15.95 -13.05
N LEU A 279 2.18 15.43 -12.04
CA LEU A 279 2.47 13.99 -11.95
C LEU A 279 1.17 13.17 -11.87
N GLY A 280 0.21 13.60 -11.05
CA GLY A 280 -1.09 12.95 -10.93
C GLY A 280 -1.84 12.88 -12.27
N LEU A 281 -1.85 13.98 -13.03
CA LEU A 281 -2.46 14.04 -14.36
C LEU A 281 -1.74 13.12 -15.38
N VAL A 282 -0.41 13.07 -15.34
CA VAL A 282 0.37 12.15 -16.18
C VAL A 282 0.06 10.71 -15.86
N LEU A 283 0.04 10.34 -14.56
CA LEU A 283 -0.30 8.99 -14.12
C LEU A 283 -1.73 8.60 -14.52
N LEU A 284 -2.67 9.52 -14.36
CA LEU A 284 -4.07 9.32 -14.80
C LEU A 284 -4.14 9.13 -16.31
N ALA A 285 -3.48 9.98 -17.10
CA ALA A 285 -3.45 9.87 -18.56
C ALA A 285 -2.81 8.54 -19.01
N VAL A 286 -1.76 8.07 -18.33
CA VAL A 286 -1.15 6.76 -18.63
C VAL A 286 -2.11 5.63 -18.26
N ALA A 287 -2.70 5.66 -17.06
CA ALA A 287 -3.59 4.60 -16.57
C ALA A 287 -4.88 4.48 -17.41
N THR A 288 -5.37 5.59 -17.95
CA THR A 288 -6.60 5.63 -18.76
C THR A 288 -6.36 5.49 -20.27
N ARG A 289 -5.11 5.47 -20.71
CA ARG A 289 -4.82 5.17 -22.11
C ARG A 289 -5.34 3.79 -22.44
N ALA A 290 -6.37 3.76 -23.27
CA ALA A 290 -6.84 2.52 -23.85
C ALA A 290 -5.68 1.87 -24.60
N THR A 291 -5.46 0.57 -24.42
CA THR A 291 -4.62 -0.22 -25.35
C THR A 291 -5.10 0.11 -26.76
N PRO A 292 -4.19 0.37 -27.73
CA PRO A 292 -4.60 0.73 -29.07
C PRO A 292 -5.65 -0.27 -29.55
N ARG A 293 -6.84 0.23 -29.87
CA ARG A 293 -7.86 -0.56 -30.56
C ARG A 293 -7.22 -0.87 -31.92
N HIS A 294 -6.93 -2.10 -32.17
CA HIS A 294 -6.66 -2.53 -33.54
C HIS A 294 -7.93 -2.26 -34.34
N THR A 295 -7.90 -1.23 -35.17
CA THR A 295 -8.94 -0.90 -36.15
C THR A 295 -8.81 -1.82 -37.37
N ALA A 296 -8.75 -3.11 -37.17
CA ALA A 296 -8.93 -4.04 -38.26
C ALA A 296 -10.42 -4.43 -38.30
N SER A 297 -11.07 -4.02 -39.34
CA SER A 297 -12.46 -4.31 -39.70
C SER A 297 -12.66 -5.79 -40.11
N GLU A 298 -12.12 -6.73 -39.37
CA GLU A 298 -12.47 -8.12 -39.50
C GLU A 298 -13.63 -8.44 -38.59
N ALA A 299 -14.70 -9.01 -39.15
CA ALA A 299 -15.84 -9.48 -38.39
C ALA A 299 -15.37 -10.47 -37.31
N VAL A 300 -15.79 -10.24 -36.07
CA VAL A 300 -15.39 -11.09 -34.94
C VAL A 300 -16.01 -12.46 -35.14
N ASN A 301 -15.19 -13.50 -35.14
CA ASN A 301 -15.65 -14.87 -35.22
C ASN A 301 -16.34 -15.27 -33.90
N LEU A 302 -17.66 -15.30 -33.89
CA LEU A 302 -18.45 -15.64 -32.71
C LEU A 302 -18.19 -17.07 -32.18
N THR A 303 -17.81 -17.98 -33.07
CA THR A 303 -17.41 -19.34 -32.67
C THR A 303 -16.12 -19.30 -31.85
N ALA A 304 -15.12 -18.51 -32.29
CA ALA A 304 -13.89 -18.33 -31.54
C ALA A 304 -14.14 -17.67 -30.16
N VAL A 305 -15.02 -16.67 -30.09
CA VAL A 305 -15.46 -16.07 -28.81
C VAL A 305 -16.05 -17.12 -27.87
N GLN A 306 -16.96 -17.94 -28.36
CA GLN A 306 -17.58 -19.00 -27.57
C GLN A 306 -16.56 -20.03 -27.10
N GLN A 307 -15.60 -20.41 -27.93
CA GLN A 307 -14.51 -21.32 -27.56
C GLN A 307 -13.63 -20.75 -26.42
N VAL A 308 -13.29 -19.47 -26.51
CA VAL A 308 -12.53 -18.79 -25.46
C VAL A 308 -13.34 -18.74 -24.16
N ILE A 309 -14.63 -18.39 -24.21
CA ILE A 309 -15.48 -18.39 -23.02
C ILE A 309 -15.58 -19.77 -22.41
N ALA A 310 -15.78 -20.81 -23.23
CA ALA A 310 -15.85 -22.19 -22.77
C ALA A 310 -14.56 -22.63 -22.07
N SER A 311 -13.41 -22.34 -22.66
CA SER A 311 -12.11 -22.78 -22.14
C SER A 311 -11.57 -21.92 -20.98
N ARG A 312 -11.91 -20.63 -20.93
CA ARG A 312 -11.31 -19.68 -19.99
C ARG A 312 -12.25 -19.16 -18.89
N CYS A 313 -13.58 -19.27 -19.08
CA CYS A 313 -14.55 -18.70 -18.17
C CYS A 313 -15.43 -19.76 -17.49
N GLN A 314 -15.89 -20.77 -18.23
CA GLN A 314 -16.88 -21.74 -17.73
C GLN A 314 -16.35 -22.64 -16.62
N SER A 315 -15.05 -22.83 -16.49
CA SER A 315 -14.49 -23.57 -15.34
C SER A 315 -14.93 -23.01 -13.98
N CYS A 316 -15.18 -21.67 -13.91
CA CYS A 316 -15.71 -21.00 -12.73
C CYS A 316 -17.15 -20.52 -12.94
N HIS A 317 -17.48 -20.05 -14.14
CA HIS A 317 -18.76 -19.43 -14.49
C HIS A 317 -19.67 -20.40 -15.25
N SER A 318 -19.98 -21.53 -14.63
CA SER A 318 -20.93 -22.55 -15.10
C SER A 318 -21.94 -22.87 -14.02
N GLN A 319 -23.08 -23.44 -14.36
CA GLN A 319 -24.03 -24.00 -13.39
C GLN A 319 -23.38 -25.10 -12.54
N THR A 320 -22.40 -25.80 -13.12
CA THR A 320 -21.59 -26.83 -12.44
C THR A 320 -20.11 -26.49 -12.59
N PRO A 321 -19.57 -25.57 -11.76
CA PRO A 321 -18.15 -25.20 -11.85
C PRO A 321 -17.23 -26.39 -11.63
N THR A 322 -16.17 -26.46 -12.42
CA THR A 322 -15.14 -27.51 -12.31
C THR A 322 -13.85 -27.02 -11.63
N GLN A 323 -13.70 -25.70 -11.49
CA GLN A 323 -12.53 -25.10 -10.84
C GLN A 323 -12.60 -25.36 -9.33
N PRO A 324 -11.54 -25.95 -8.71
CA PRO A 324 -11.48 -26.14 -7.26
C PRO A 324 -11.73 -24.83 -6.50
N GLY A 325 -12.51 -24.90 -5.42
CA GLY A 325 -12.89 -23.73 -4.60
C GLY A 325 -14.18 -23.02 -5.05
N PHE A 326 -14.78 -23.41 -6.17
CA PHE A 326 -16.06 -22.85 -6.64
C PHE A 326 -17.15 -23.92 -6.59
N VAL A 327 -18.12 -23.76 -5.71
CA VAL A 327 -19.27 -24.68 -5.56
C VAL A 327 -20.50 -24.21 -6.37
N ALA A 328 -20.47 -22.95 -6.83
CA ALA A 328 -21.48 -22.34 -7.68
C ALA A 328 -20.85 -21.20 -8.49
N ALA A 329 -21.51 -20.82 -9.59
CA ALA A 329 -21.08 -19.70 -10.42
C ALA A 329 -20.93 -18.40 -9.57
N PRO A 330 -19.76 -17.73 -9.58
CA PRO A 330 -19.56 -16.50 -8.84
C PRO A 330 -20.63 -15.44 -9.20
N LYS A 331 -21.23 -14.82 -8.18
CA LYS A 331 -22.30 -13.83 -8.32
C LYS A 331 -23.53 -14.35 -9.10
N GLY A 332 -23.71 -15.66 -9.17
CA GLY A 332 -24.80 -16.27 -9.94
C GLY A 332 -24.68 -16.13 -11.47
N LEU A 333 -23.50 -15.75 -11.97
CA LEU A 333 -23.26 -15.58 -13.41
C LEU A 333 -22.75 -16.90 -14.00
N ALA A 334 -23.64 -17.71 -14.57
CA ALA A 334 -23.31 -18.87 -15.36
C ALA A 334 -23.27 -18.49 -16.86
N LEU A 335 -22.19 -18.84 -17.55
CA LEU A 335 -21.95 -18.52 -18.96
C LEU A 335 -22.09 -19.77 -19.85
N ASP A 336 -23.06 -20.63 -19.54
CA ASP A 336 -23.27 -21.89 -20.23
C ASP A 336 -24.06 -21.72 -21.53
N ASP A 337 -24.88 -20.67 -21.63
CA ASP A 337 -25.71 -20.40 -22.78
C ASP A 337 -25.37 -19.06 -23.47
N ARG A 338 -25.66 -19.03 -24.78
CA ARG A 338 -25.35 -17.86 -25.62
C ARG A 338 -26.13 -16.60 -25.21
N ALA A 339 -27.36 -16.73 -24.77
CA ALA A 339 -28.18 -15.59 -24.41
C ALA A 339 -27.62 -14.87 -23.18
N THR A 340 -27.21 -15.63 -22.17
CA THR A 340 -26.52 -15.10 -20.97
C THR A 340 -25.19 -14.47 -21.31
N ILE A 341 -24.40 -15.07 -22.22
CA ILE A 341 -23.13 -14.50 -22.69
C ILE A 341 -23.38 -13.14 -23.36
N GLU A 342 -24.31 -13.05 -24.30
CA GLU A 342 -24.64 -11.80 -25.00
C GLU A 342 -25.22 -10.75 -24.06
N ALA A 343 -26.09 -11.11 -23.13
CA ALA A 343 -26.66 -10.18 -22.14
C ALA A 343 -25.59 -9.58 -21.22
N ASN A 344 -24.46 -10.28 -21.01
CA ASN A 344 -23.35 -9.82 -20.19
C ASN A 344 -22.12 -9.38 -20.99
N ARG A 345 -22.25 -9.21 -22.32
CA ARG A 345 -21.18 -8.87 -23.25
C ARG A 345 -20.33 -7.69 -22.76
N ALA A 346 -20.95 -6.57 -22.42
CA ALA A 346 -20.24 -5.38 -21.94
C ALA A 346 -19.50 -5.62 -20.62
N LYS A 347 -20.08 -6.40 -19.69
CA LYS A 347 -19.44 -6.74 -18.42
C LYS A 347 -18.26 -7.68 -18.62
N ILE A 348 -18.40 -8.68 -19.48
CA ILE A 348 -17.30 -9.60 -19.84
C ILE A 348 -16.14 -8.79 -20.41
N GLY A 349 -16.40 -7.94 -21.41
CA GLY A 349 -15.38 -7.09 -22.00
C GLY A 349 -14.69 -6.19 -21.00
N ALA A 350 -15.41 -5.55 -20.09
CA ALA A 350 -14.85 -4.69 -19.06
C ALA A 350 -13.94 -5.46 -18.09
N GLN A 351 -14.36 -6.67 -17.64
CA GLN A 351 -13.56 -7.47 -16.70
C GLN A 351 -12.34 -8.11 -17.36
N VAL A 352 -12.44 -8.43 -18.63
CA VAL A 352 -11.33 -8.99 -19.41
C VAL A 352 -10.31 -7.91 -19.78
N SER A 353 -10.77 -6.74 -20.21
CA SER A 353 -9.90 -5.64 -20.65
C SER A 353 -9.02 -5.07 -19.54
N ASN A 354 -9.51 -5.07 -18.30
CA ASN A 354 -8.78 -4.57 -17.13
C ASN A 354 -8.00 -5.66 -16.38
N GLY A 355 -7.96 -6.91 -16.90
CA GLY A 355 -7.25 -8.02 -16.30
C GLY A 355 -7.87 -8.61 -15.03
N ALA A 356 -9.08 -8.17 -14.64
CA ALA A 356 -9.75 -8.71 -13.45
C ALA A 356 -10.20 -10.17 -13.64
N MET A 357 -10.48 -10.56 -14.89
CA MET A 357 -10.83 -11.93 -15.27
C MET A 357 -9.96 -12.43 -16.44
N PRO A 358 -9.64 -13.71 -16.46
CA PRO A 358 -9.84 -14.72 -15.40
C PRO A 358 -9.13 -14.34 -14.09
N LEU A 359 -9.68 -14.76 -12.95
CA LEU A 359 -9.10 -14.45 -11.64
C LEU A 359 -7.67 -15.01 -11.55
N GLY A 360 -6.68 -14.14 -11.30
CA GLY A 360 -5.27 -14.53 -11.30
C GLY A 360 -4.78 -15.16 -12.61
N ASN A 361 -5.52 -14.99 -13.69
CA ASN A 361 -5.30 -15.64 -14.98
C ASN A 361 -5.16 -17.18 -14.87
N ILE A 362 -5.83 -17.79 -13.91
CA ILE A 362 -5.69 -19.21 -13.55
C ILE A 362 -5.99 -20.18 -14.71
N THR A 363 -6.78 -19.72 -15.68
CA THR A 363 -7.10 -20.47 -16.91
C THR A 363 -6.13 -20.19 -18.04
N ALA A 364 -5.04 -19.45 -17.79
CA ALA A 364 -3.99 -19.10 -18.74
C ALA A 364 -4.53 -18.47 -20.05
N MET A 365 -5.45 -17.51 -19.93
CA MET A 365 -5.93 -16.73 -21.07
C MET A 365 -4.77 -15.97 -21.70
N THR A 366 -4.61 -16.10 -23.02
CA THR A 366 -3.59 -15.37 -23.78
C THR A 366 -4.00 -13.92 -24.08
N ASP A 367 -3.03 -13.10 -24.48
CA ASP A 367 -3.32 -11.72 -24.88
C ASP A 367 -4.20 -11.67 -26.14
N ASP A 368 -4.03 -12.56 -27.09
CA ASP A 368 -4.85 -12.64 -28.29
C ASP A 368 -6.30 -13.01 -27.96
N GLU A 369 -6.52 -14.01 -27.07
CA GLU A 369 -7.85 -14.38 -26.59
C GLU A 369 -8.51 -13.20 -25.84
N ARG A 370 -7.73 -12.46 -25.05
CA ARG A 370 -8.19 -11.28 -24.34
C ARG A 370 -8.62 -10.18 -25.33
N GLN A 371 -7.80 -9.90 -26.32
CA GLN A 371 -8.12 -8.92 -27.38
C GLN A 371 -9.36 -9.31 -28.18
N LEU A 372 -9.51 -10.59 -28.51
CA LEU A 372 -10.69 -11.12 -29.20
C LEU A 372 -11.97 -10.81 -28.41
N LEU A 373 -11.97 -11.10 -27.09
CA LEU A 373 -13.14 -10.85 -26.24
C LEU A 373 -13.42 -9.35 -26.08
N VAL A 374 -12.38 -8.53 -25.96
CA VAL A 374 -12.53 -7.07 -25.87
C VAL A 374 -13.07 -6.49 -27.17
N LYS A 375 -12.60 -6.94 -28.32
CA LYS A 375 -13.08 -6.55 -29.65
C LYS A 375 -14.54 -6.94 -29.82
N TRP A 376 -14.88 -8.20 -29.51
CA TRP A 376 -16.27 -8.65 -29.51
C TRP A 376 -17.16 -7.80 -28.61
N ALA A 377 -16.74 -7.52 -27.40
CA ALA A 377 -17.51 -6.74 -26.42
C ALA A 377 -17.76 -5.29 -26.87
N SER A 378 -16.88 -4.70 -27.67
CA SER A 378 -17.01 -3.32 -28.16
C SER A 378 -17.85 -3.18 -29.44
N GLY A 379 -18.42 -4.26 -29.98
CA GLY A 379 -19.31 -4.21 -31.15
C GLY A 379 -18.57 -4.38 -32.48
N GLY A 380 -17.36 -4.96 -32.47
CA GLY A 380 -16.60 -5.32 -33.67
C GLY A 380 -17.19 -6.50 -34.42
#